data_0cbecec63b14cd1791a3e136899b9a45
#
_entry.id   0cbecec63b14cd1791a3e136899b9a45
#
_cell.length_a   1.000
_cell.length_b   1.000
_cell.length_c   1.000
_cell.angle_alpha   90.00
_cell.angle_beta   90.00
_cell.angle_gamma   90.00
#
_symmetry.space_group_name_H-M   'P 1'
#
loop_
_entity.id
_entity.type
_entity.pdbx_description
1 polymer ?
#
loop_
_entity_poly.entity_id
_entity_poly.type
_entity_poly.pdbx_seq_one_letter_code
_entity_poly.pdbx_strand_id
1 'polypeptide(L)'
;MQNLLRFAIVTALMAAPNSKEAVSTKEAPPAAGPYSQAIKAGGFVFAAGQIGRDPATNKVEGDVKAQTERTLKNLSAVLIAAGTSLDRAVKVTVFLKNISDFQAMNEVYAKFFRGAPPARSTVQAVLPNDAALIEIDVIAMQ
;
A
#
# COMPACT_ATOMS: atom_id res chain seq x y z
N MET A 1 -37.17 38.01 -29.87
CA MET A 1 -35.82 37.46 -29.64
C MET A 1 -35.86 36.78 -28.30
N GLN A 2 -36.00 35.46 -28.30
CA GLN A 2 -36.08 34.65 -27.06
C GLN A 2 -34.70 34.01 -26.81
N ASN A 3 -34.01 34.44 -25.76
CA ASN A 3 -32.76 33.81 -25.29
C ASN A 3 -33.14 32.56 -24.49
N LEU A 4 -32.99 31.40 -25.11
CA LEU A 4 -33.01 30.10 -24.41
C LEU A 4 -31.68 29.88 -23.66
N LEU A 5 -31.69 30.12 -22.36
CA LEU A 5 -30.63 29.71 -21.46
C LEU A 5 -30.62 28.18 -21.34
N ARG A 6 -29.68 27.50 -22.01
CA ARG A 6 -29.45 26.06 -21.84
C ARG A 6 -28.69 25.83 -20.54
N PHE A 7 -29.37 25.38 -19.50
CA PHE A 7 -28.74 24.81 -18.33
C PHE A 7 -28.18 23.42 -18.68
N ALA A 8 -26.88 23.30 -18.79
CA ALA A 8 -26.24 22.00 -18.82
C ALA A 8 -26.23 21.41 -17.40
N ILE A 9 -27.06 20.39 -17.17
CA ILE A 9 -27.02 19.60 -15.93
C ILE A 9 -25.79 18.72 -16.04
N VAL A 10 -24.72 19.09 -15.34
CA VAL A 10 -23.56 18.21 -15.12
C VAL A 10 -24.00 17.20 -14.06
N THR A 11 -24.41 16.02 -14.50
CA THR A 11 -24.65 14.89 -13.61
C THR A 11 -23.27 14.37 -13.14
N ALA A 12 -22.81 14.83 -11.99
CA ALA A 12 -21.69 14.21 -11.31
C ALA A 12 -22.14 12.80 -10.93
N LEU A 13 -21.54 11.79 -11.57
CA LEU A 13 -21.72 10.38 -11.20
C LEU A 13 -21.04 10.20 -9.84
N MET A 14 -21.79 10.42 -8.77
CA MET A 14 -21.31 10.11 -7.42
C MET A 14 -21.26 8.58 -7.30
N ALA A 15 -20.06 8.03 -7.20
CA ALA A 15 -19.88 6.64 -6.80
C ALA A 15 -20.67 6.39 -5.52
N ALA A 16 -21.41 5.29 -5.45
CA ALA A 16 -22.23 4.95 -4.29
C ALA A 16 -21.35 4.93 -3.03
N PRO A 17 -21.72 5.62 -1.94
CA PRO A 17 -20.86 5.85 -0.79
C PRO A 17 -20.45 4.58 0.00
N ASN A 18 -20.92 3.40 -0.37
CA ASN A 18 -20.72 2.14 0.34
C ASN A 18 -20.17 1.00 -0.54
N SER A 19 -19.65 1.27 -1.74
CA SER A 19 -19.03 0.24 -2.57
C SER A 19 -17.54 0.06 -2.20
N LYS A 20 -17.09 -1.19 -2.07
CA LYS A 20 -15.68 -1.55 -2.01
C LYS A 20 -15.25 -2.18 -3.34
N GLU A 21 -14.05 -1.87 -3.79
CA GLU A 21 -13.47 -2.43 -5.01
C GLU A 21 -12.13 -3.11 -4.69
N ALA A 22 -12.01 -4.38 -5.06
CA ALA A 22 -10.76 -5.12 -4.89
C ALA A 22 -9.76 -4.72 -5.98
N VAL A 23 -8.50 -4.57 -5.58
CA VAL A 23 -7.36 -4.27 -6.45
C VAL A 23 -6.47 -5.49 -6.57
N SER A 24 -6.01 -5.77 -7.78
CA SER A 24 -5.06 -6.84 -8.07
C SER A 24 -4.08 -6.39 -9.15
N THR A 25 -2.80 -6.76 -8.97
CA THR A 25 -1.75 -6.53 -9.97
C THR A 25 -0.77 -7.70 -9.99
N LYS A 26 -0.16 -7.94 -11.14
CA LYS A 26 0.93 -8.92 -11.31
C LYS A 26 2.31 -8.35 -10.96
N GLU A 27 2.40 -7.03 -10.79
CA GLU A 27 3.63 -6.31 -10.45
C GLU A 27 4.00 -6.43 -8.94
N ALA A 28 3.12 -7.03 -8.15
CA ALA A 28 3.34 -7.37 -6.75
C ALA A 28 2.97 -8.84 -6.52
N PRO A 29 3.49 -9.48 -5.45
CA PRO A 29 3.13 -10.85 -5.11
C PRO A 29 1.61 -11.03 -4.99
N PRO A 30 1.05 -12.12 -5.50
CA PRO A 30 -0.38 -12.40 -5.33
C PRO A 30 -0.72 -12.59 -3.85
N ALA A 31 -1.98 -12.38 -3.49
CA ALA A 31 -2.47 -12.71 -2.17
C ALA A 31 -2.25 -14.21 -1.89
N ALA A 32 -1.65 -14.52 -0.74
CA ALA A 32 -1.32 -15.88 -0.32
C ALA A 32 -2.46 -16.58 0.43
N GLY A 33 -3.64 -15.94 0.50
CA GLY A 33 -4.79 -16.43 1.25
C GLY A 33 -6.10 -15.74 0.82
N PRO A 34 -7.18 -15.89 1.59
CA PRO A 34 -8.50 -15.35 1.25
C PRO A 34 -8.61 -13.85 1.54
N TYR A 35 -7.76 -13.03 0.88
CA TYR A 35 -7.75 -11.57 0.99
C TYR A 35 -7.37 -10.93 -0.34
N SER A 36 -7.63 -9.63 -0.49
CA SER A 36 -7.26 -8.84 -1.65
C SER A 36 -5.91 -8.14 -1.42
N GLN A 37 -5.15 -7.87 -2.48
CA GLN A 37 -3.92 -7.07 -2.37
C GLN A 37 -4.22 -5.66 -1.84
N ALA A 38 -5.33 -5.06 -2.25
CA ALA A 38 -5.88 -3.85 -1.66
C ALA A 38 -7.38 -3.73 -1.89
N ILE A 39 -8.01 -2.86 -1.12
CA ILE A 39 -9.42 -2.46 -1.25
C ILE A 39 -9.48 -0.94 -1.40
N LYS A 40 -10.22 -0.46 -2.42
CA LYS A 40 -10.64 0.93 -2.52
C LYS A 40 -11.99 1.09 -1.85
N ALA A 41 -12.12 2.03 -0.94
CA ALA A 41 -13.38 2.36 -0.27
C ALA A 41 -13.30 3.77 0.36
N GLY A 42 -14.40 4.54 0.27
CA GLY A 42 -14.56 5.82 0.97
C GLY A 42 -13.47 6.87 0.66
N GLY A 43 -12.90 6.87 -0.54
CA GLY A 43 -11.83 7.80 -0.94
C GLY A 43 -10.43 7.38 -0.46
N PHE A 44 -10.29 6.15 0.06
CA PHE A 44 -9.03 5.57 0.50
C PHE A 44 -8.73 4.24 -0.19
N VAL A 45 -7.46 3.89 -0.20
CA VAL A 45 -6.93 2.59 -0.57
C VAL A 45 -6.33 1.94 0.67
N PHE A 46 -6.83 0.76 1.01
CA PHE A 46 -6.37 -0.08 2.12
C PHE A 46 -5.54 -1.22 1.52
N ALA A 47 -4.23 -1.09 1.51
CA ALA A 47 -3.34 -2.13 1.04
C ALA A 47 -3.08 -3.16 2.14
N ALA A 48 -3.21 -4.44 1.81
CA ALA A 48 -2.84 -5.53 2.68
C ALA A 48 -1.35 -5.53 2.98
N GLY A 49 -0.96 -6.18 4.09
CA GLY A 49 0.44 -6.37 4.45
C GLY A 49 1.23 -7.04 3.34
N GLN A 50 2.36 -6.46 2.98
CA GLN A 50 3.34 -7.02 2.06
C GLN A 50 4.61 -7.36 2.82
N ILE A 51 5.26 -8.45 2.42
CA ILE A 51 6.61 -8.83 2.84
C ILE A 51 7.58 -8.63 1.68
N GLY A 52 8.87 -8.78 1.95
CA GLY A 52 9.93 -8.64 0.95
C GLY A 52 10.00 -9.78 -0.07
N ARG A 53 8.85 -10.26 -0.55
CA ARG A 53 8.76 -11.31 -1.57
C ARG A 53 8.97 -10.71 -2.95
N ASP A 54 9.85 -11.32 -3.72
CA ASP A 54 10.06 -10.94 -5.12
C ASP A 54 8.90 -11.50 -5.98
N PRO A 55 8.18 -10.66 -6.74
CA PRO A 55 7.04 -11.12 -7.55
C PRO A 55 7.44 -12.03 -8.72
N ALA A 56 8.68 -11.94 -9.21
CA ALA A 56 9.17 -12.76 -10.32
C ALA A 56 9.64 -14.15 -9.87
N THR A 57 10.35 -14.23 -8.74
CA THR A 57 10.95 -15.48 -8.23
C THR A 57 10.13 -16.13 -7.13
N ASN A 58 9.19 -15.39 -6.53
CA ASN A 58 8.39 -15.80 -5.37
C ASN A 58 9.22 -16.06 -4.09
N LYS A 59 10.46 -15.59 -4.04
CA LYS A 59 11.37 -15.78 -2.90
C LYS A 59 11.38 -14.57 -1.97
N VAL A 60 11.67 -14.82 -0.70
CA VAL A 60 11.95 -13.82 0.34
C VAL A 60 13.41 -13.99 0.73
N GLU A 61 14.24 -13.04 0.37
CA GLU A 61 15.71 -13.12 0.52
C GLU A 61 16.30 -11.81 1.02
N GLY A 62 17.52 -11.88 1.53
CA GLY A 62 18.29 -10.73 1.97
C GLY A 62 18.04 -10.32 3.42
N ASP A 63 18.77 -9.29 3.84
CA ASP A 63 18.66 -8.69 5.16
C ASP A 63 17.43 -7.78 5.28
N VAL A 64 17.23 -7.19 6.45
CA VAL A 64 16.07 -6.31 6.69
C VAL A 64 16.06 -5.10 5.78
N LYS A 65 17.22 -4.56 5.36
CA LYS A 65 17.28 -3.43 4.43
C LYS A 65 16.76 -3.82 3.04
N ALA A 66 17.26 -4.95 2.51
CA ALA A 66 16.82 -5.49 1.23
C ALA A 66 15.33 -5.86 1.25
N GLN A 67 14.86 -6.48 2.33
CA GLN A 67 13.45 -6.83 2.48
C GLN A 67 12.55 -5.59 2.65
N THR A 68 12.99 -4.56 3.37
CA THR A 68 12.25 -3.29 3.48
C THR A 68 12.07 -2.63 2.11
N GLU A 69 13.15 -2.56 1.32
CA GLU A 69 13.09 -1.99 -0.03
C GLU A 69 12.12 -2.77 -0.92
N ARG A 70 12.20 -4.10 -0.93
CA ARG A 70 11.30 -4.96 -1.71
C ARG A 70 9.84 -4.82 -1.27
N THR A 71 9.59 -4.82 0.03
CA THR A 71 8.24 -4.64 0.60
C THR A 71 7.62 -3.33 0.14
N LEU A 72 8.37 -2.21 0.21
CA LEU A 72 7.87 -0.91 -0.21
C LEU A 72 7.68 -0.80 -1.73
N LYS A 73 8.52 -1.47 -2.53
CA LYS A 73 8.30 -1.60 -3.98
C LYS A 73 7.02 -2.39 -4.30
N ASN A 74 6.75 -3.48 -3.59
CA ASN A 74 5.52 -4.25 -3.75
C ASN A 74 4.29 -3.41 -3.40
N LEU A 75 4.32 -2.68 -2.27
CA LEU A 75 3.24 -1.77 -1.89
C LEU A 75 3.04 -0.65 -2.92
N SER A 76 4.13 -0.07 -3.42
CA SER A 76 4.06 0.93 -4.49
C SER A 76 3.34 0.39 -5.73
N ALA A 77 3.65 -0.82 -6.16
CA ALA A 77 2.99 -1.45 -7.31
C ALA A 77 1.48 -1.66 -7.07
N VAL A 78 1.09 -2.09 -5.87
CA VAL A 78 -0.33 -2.26 -5.49
C VAL A 78 -1.05 -0.91 -5.48
N LEU A 79 -0.44 0.14 -4.91
CA LEU A 79 -1.03 1.48 -4.84
C LEU A 79 -1.16 2.11 -6.24
N ILE A 80 -0.16 1.94 -7.11
CA ILE A 80 -0.23 2.39 -8.52
C ILE A 80 -1.38 1.69 -9.24
N ALA A 81 -1.54 0.40 -9.07
CA ALA A 81 -2.66 -0.35 -9.65
C ALA A 81 -4.03 0.12 -9.11
N ALA A 82 -4.06 0.64 -7.89
CA ALA A 82 -5.25 1.25 -7.30
C ALA A 82 -5.50 2.70 -7.76
N GLY A 83 -4.59 3.31 -8.52
CA GLY A 83 -4.70 4.69 -9.01
C GLY A 83 -4.18 5.75 -8.01
N THR A 84 -3.31 5.36 -7.08
CA THR A 84 -2.67 6.24 -6.09
C THR A 84 -1.17 5.98 -5.99
N SER A 85 -0.51 6.42 -4.93
CA SER A 85 0.93 6.23 -4.73
C SER A 85 1.31 6.27 -3.25
N LEU A 86 2.57 5.89 -2.94
CA LEU A 86 3.13 6.01 -1.60
C LEU A 86 3.16 7.46 -1.09
N ASP A 87 3.29 8.46 -1.97
CA ASP A 87 3.26 9.87 -1.60
C ASP A 87 1.91 10.32 -1.03
N ARG A 88 0.86 9.55 -1.28
CA ARG A 88 -0.49 9.78 -0.76
C ARG A 88 -0.81 8.93 0.46
N ALA A 89 0.16 8.19 1.00
CA ALA A 89 -0.01 7.41 2.21
C ALA A 89 -0.30 8.30 3.42
N VAL A 90 -1.31 7.93 4.19
CA VAL A 90 -1.71 8.65 5.43
C VAL A 90 -1.40 7.84 6.68
N LYS A 91 -1.37 6.51 6.57
CA LYS A 91 -1.06 5.61 7.68
C LYS A 91 -0.25 4.42 7.17
N VAL A 92 0.76 4.05 7.92
CA VAL A 92 1.59 2.85 7.71
C VAL A 92 1.71 2.09 9.02
N THR A 93 1.63 0.76 8.95
CA THR A 93 1.99 -0.11 10.05
C THR A 93 3.17 -0.98 9.62
N VAL A 94 4.22 -1.00 10.43
CA VAL A 94 5.41 -1.82 10.22
C VAL A 94 5.46 -2.90 11.31
N PHE A 95 5.55 -4.14 10.87
CA PHE A 95 5.77 -5.32 11.72
C PHE A 95 7.19 -5.83 11.48
N LEU A 96 8.02 -5.82 12.50
CA LEU A 96 9.39 -6.32 12.45
C LEU A 96 9.49 -7.67 13.17
N LYS A 97 10.18 -8.63 12.57
CA LYS A 97 10.49 -9.89 13.24
C LYS A 97 11.39 -9.65 14.46
N ASN A 98 12.35 -8.72 14.34
CA ASN A 98 13.23 -8.32 15.42
C ASN A 98 13.21 -6.79 15.56
N ILE A 99 12.84 -6.29 16.72
CA ILE A 99 12.78 -4.83 16.95
C ILE A 99 14.15 -4.15 16.86
N SER A 100 15.23 -4.90 17.05
CA SER A 100 16.61 -4.41 16.84
C SER A 100 16.89 -3.95 15.41
N ASP A 101 16.07 -4.37 14.42
CA ASP A 101 16.17 -3.96 13.02
C ASP A 101 15.55 -2.56 12.74
N PHE A 102 15.01 -1.90 13.77
CA PHE A 102 14.30 -0.62 13.63
C PHE A 102 15.12 0.46 12.91
N GLN A 103 16.39 0.64 13.27
CA GLN A 103 17.25 1.65 12.64
C GLN A 103 17.57 1.31 11.18
N ALA A 104 17.94 0.06 10.91
CA ALA A 104 18.25 -0.41 9.56
C ALA A 104 17.02 -0.30 8.62
N MET A 105 15.85 -0.63 9.13
CA MET A 105 14.57 -0.42 8.42
C MET A 105 14.34 1.06 8.12
N ASN A 106 14.51 1.94 9.10
CA ASN A 106 14.26 3.38 8.95
C ASN A 106 15.15 4.02 7.87
N GLU A 107 16.41 3.60 7.74
CA GLU A 107 17.35 4.11 6.72
C GLU A 107 16.80 3.88 5.30
N VAL A 108 16.14 2.74 5.06
CA VAL A 108 15.53 2.43 3.77
C VAL A 108 14.17 3.09 3.63
N TYR A 109 13.32 2.98 4.66
CA TYR A 109 11.98 3.55 4.71
C TYR A 109 11.96 5.05 4.35
N ALA A 110 12.89 5.83 4.90
CA ALA A 110 12.99 7.27 4.66
C ALA A 110 13.19 7.64 3.19
N LYS A 111 13.71 6.73 2.36
CA LYS A 111 13.92 6.98 0.92
C LYS A 111 12.63 6.93 0.11
N PHE A 112 11.59 6.29 0.63
CA PHE A 112 10.31 6.08 -0.05
C PHE A 112 9.26 7.15 0.27
N PHE A 113 9.39 7.85 1.39
CA PHE A 113 8.43 8.86 1.83
C PHE A 113 9.09 10.24 1.85
N ARG A 114 8.90 10.98 0.77
CA ARG A 114 9.40 12.35 0.59
C ARG A 114 8.32 13.34 1.00
N GLY A 115 8.70 14.48 1.57
CA GLY A 115 7.77 15.47 2.08
C GLY A 115 7.25 15.12 3.47
N ALA A 116 5.95 15.27 3.72
CA ALA A 116 5.34 14.86 4.99
C ALA A 116 5.16 13.34 5.04
N PRO A 117 5.91 12.61 5.89
CA PRO A 117 5.75 11.17 6.00
C PRO A 117 4.39 10.80 6.62
N PRO A 118 3.84 9.62 6.29
CA PRO A 118 2.60 9.14 6.88
C PRO A 118 2.73 8.91 8.40
N ALA A 119 1.62 8.96 9.11
CA ALA A 119 1.59 8.49 10.49
C ALA A 119 1.94 7.00 10.54
N ARG A 120 2.80 6.58 11.48
CA ARG A 120 3.30 5.21 11.52
C ARG A 120 3.22 4.61 12.92
N SER A 121 2.92 3.32 12.98
CA SER A 121 3.18 2.46 14.13
C SER A 121 4.21 1.40 13.72
N THR A 122 5.12 1.06 14.62
CA THR A 122 6.11 -0.01 14.40
C THR A 122 6.13 -0.92 15.62
N VAL A 123 5.94 -2.21 15.39
CA VAL A 123 5.89 -3.23 16.45
C VAL A 123 6.71 -4.46 16.06
N GLN A 124 7.17 -5.20 17.06
CA GLN A 124 7.70 -6.54 16.85
C GLN A 124 6.56 -7.54 16.77
N ALA A 125 6.61 -8.46 15.81
CA ALA A 125 5.59 -9.47 15.62
C ALA A 125 6.16 -10.79 15.08
N VAL A 126 5.45 -11.87 15.33
CA VAL A 126 5.66 -13.14 14.63
C VAL A 126 5.00 -13.02 13.26
N LEU A 127 5.78 -13.20 12.20
CA LEU A 127 5.30 -13.10 10.83
C LEU A 127 4.90 -14.48 10.29
N PRO A 128 3.88 -14.56 9.41
CA PRO A 128 3.39 -15.84 8.89
C PRO A 128 4.35 -16.53 7.91
N ASN A 129 5.43 -15.87 7.50
CA ASN A 129 6.50 -16.43 6.66
C ASN A 129 7.82 -16.40 7.44
N ASP A 130 8.44 -17.55 7.64
CA ASP A 130 9.66 -17.68 8.46
C ASP A 130 10.87 -16.92 7.92
N ALA A 131 10.95 -16.72 6.60
CA ALA A 131 12.03 -15.96 5.96
C ALA A 131 11.77 -14.44 5.99
N ALA A 132 10.57 -13.99 6.30
CA ALA A 132 10.24 -12.59 6.38
C ALA A 132 10.83 -11.95 7.65
N LEU A 133 11.49 -10.83 7.47
CA LEU A 133 12.02 -9.99 8.55
C LEU A 133 11.14 -8.77 8.82
N ILE A 134 10.29 -8.42 7.85
CA ILE A 134 9.42 -7.26 7.89
C ILE A 134 8.13 -7.52 7.11
N GLU A 135 7.03 -6.94 7.60
CA GLU A 135 5.76 -6.78 6.90
C GLU A 135 5.30 -5.33 7.06
N ILE A 136 4.70 -4.76 6.03
CA ILE A 136 4.19 -3.39 6.03
C ILE A 136 2.82 -3.35 5.39
N ASP A 137 1.85 -2.68 6.02
CA ASP A 137 0.59 -2.28 5.42
C ASP A 137 0.49 -0.76 5.24
N VAL A 138 -0.38 -0.31 4.34
CA VAL A 138 -0.54 1.11 4.01
C VAL A 138 -2.00 1.47 3.80
N ILE A 139 -2.41 2.62 4.34
CA ILE A 139 -3.62 3.33 3.95
C ILE A 139 -3.20 4.59 3.20
N ALA A 140 -3.70 4.77 1.98
CA ALA A 140 -3.43 5.95 1.15
C ALA A 140 -4.73 6.62 0.72
N MET A 141 -4.69 7.93 0.47
CA MET A 141 -5.79 8.64 -0.21
C MET A 141 -5.87 8.16 -1.66
N GLN A 142 -7.08 8.09 -2.17
CA GLN A 142 -7.40 7.76 -3.56
C GLN A 142 -7.19 8.95 -4.49
#